data_4f1384d091ac3997de425a914db0e806
#
_entry.id   4f1384d091ac3997de425a914db0e806
#
_cell.length_a   1.000
_cell.length_b   1.000
_cell.length_c   1.000
_cell.angle_alpha   90.00
_cell.angle_beta   90.00
_cell.angle_gamma   90.00
#
_symmetry.space_group_name_H-M   'P 1'
#
loop_
_entity.id
_entity.type
_entity.pdbx_description
1 polymer ?
#
loop_
_entity_poly.entity_id
_entity_poly.type
_entity_poly.pdbx_seq_one_letter_code
_entity_poly.pdbx_strand_id
1 'polypeptide(L)'
;VIIPTYNEAENVKLIVARVRAAVPDADVLVADDNSPDGTGKVADELAVGDSHVHVLHRKGKEGLGAAYLAGFRWGSEHGYGVLVEMDADGSHQPEELPRLLTALKGADLALGSRWVPGGRVVNWPRHREMISRGGSLYSRMLLGLSVRDVTGGYRAFRTETLDGLGLDEVASQGYCFQVDLARRAVEAGYHVVEVPITFMEREIGDSKMSRDILVEALWRVTGWGITGRANKVLGRKAP
;
A
#
# COMPACT_ATOMS: atom_id res chain seq x y z
N VAL A 1 8.28 8.23 2.18
CA VAL A 1 7.98 6.83 1.83
C VAL A 1 7.84 6.03 3.11
N ILE A 2 6.71 5.37 3.29
CA ILE A 2 6.40 4.56 4.48
C ILE A 2 6.68 3.09 4.14
N ILE A 3 7.54 2.45 4.94
CA ILE A 3 7.97 1.07 4.78
C ILE A 3 7.66 0.30 6.06
N PRO A 4 6.52 -0.41 6.13
CA PRO A 4 6.22 -1.28 7.25
C PRO A 4 7.18 -2.46 7.32
N THR A 5 7.66 -2.78 8.53
CA THR A 5 8.60 -3.90 8.74
C THR A 5 8.13 -4.81 9.87
N TYR A 6 8.31 -6.10 9.66
CA TYR A 6 8.25 -7.13 10.69
C TYR A 6 9.11 -8.32 10.28
N ASN A 7 10.24 -8.53 10.96
CA ASN A 7 11.27 -9.51 10.61
C ASN A 7 11.83 -9.27 9.18
N GLU A 8 12.39 -8.09 8.97
CA GLU A 8 12.94 -7.65 7.69
C GLU A 8 14.38 -7.12 7.85
N ALA A 9 15.14 -7.60 8.87
CA ALA A 9 16.49 -7.09 9.17
C ALA A 9 17.46 -7.16 7.98
N GLU A 10 17.32 -8.19 7.14
CA GLU A 10 18.16 -8.37 5.93
C GLU A 10 17.72 -7.44 4.79
N ASN A 11 16.43 -7.11 4.72
CA ASN A 11 15.84 -6.33 3.63
C ASN A 11 15.88 -4.81 3.87
N VAL A 12 15.69 -4.36 5.13
CA VAL A 12 15.49 -2.95 5.46
C VAL A 12 16.63 -2.06 5.00
N LYS A 13 17.87 -2.49 5.17
CA LYS A 13 19.05 -1.74 4.73
C LYS A 13 19.09 -1.55 3.21
N LEU A 14 18.78 -2.62 2.49
CA LEU A 14 18.81 -2.61 1.02
C LEU A 14 17.69 -1.73 0.46
N ILE A 15 16.45 -1.89 0.96
CA ILE A 15 15.32 -1.14 0.44
C ILE A 15 15.44 0.35 0.72
N VAL A 16 15.89 0.74 1.93
CA VAL A 16 16.14 2.14 2.29
C VAL A 16 17.20 2.74 1.37
N ALA A 17 18.34 2.07 1.17
CA ALA A 17 19.39 2.55 0.28
C ALA A 17 18.90 2.75 -1.16
N ARG A 18 18.07 1.82 -1.69
CA ARG A 18 17.50 1.92 -3.04
C ARG A 18 16.49 3.07 -3.16
N VAL A 19 15.64 3.29 -2.15
CA VAL A 19 14.71 4.43 -2.13
C VAL A 19 15.47 5.74 -2.12
N ARG A 20 16.48 5.87 -1.24
CA ARG A 20 17.32 7.06 -1.15
C ARG A 20 18.08 7.36 -2.45
N ALA A 21 18.53 6.30 -3.15
CA ALA A 21 19.17 6.46 -4.46
C ALA A 21 18.18 6.87 -5.56
N ALA A 22 16.95 6.34 -5.54
CA ALA A 22 15.92 6.62 -6.55
C ALA A 22 15.30 8.01 -6.41
N VAL A 23 15.09 8.47 -5.17
CA VAL A 23 14.48 9.77 -4.83
C VAL A 23 15.24 10.39 -3.65
N PRO A 24 16.39 11.05 -3.89
CA PRO A 24 17.25 11.58 -2.83
C PRO A 24 16.58 12.62 -1.91
N ASP A 25 15.58 13.34 -2.40
CA ASP A 25 14.86 14.36 -1.64
C ASP A 25 13.68 13.78 -0.81
N ALA A 26 13.40 12.48 -0.92
CA ALA A 26 12.33 11.86 -0.18
C ALA A 26 12.80 11.35 1.18
N ASP A 27 12.01 11.58 2.21
CA ASP A 27 12.21 10.94 3.50
C ASP A 27 11.65 9.52 3.50
N VAL A 28 12.30 8.63 4.25
CA VAL A 28 11.91 7.24 4.45
C VAL A 28 11.51 7.02 5.89
N LEU A 29 10.29 6.57 6.13
CA LEU A 29 9.81 6.16 7.45
C LEU A 29 9.76 4.65 7.52
N VAL A 30 10.64 4.04 8.30
CA VAL A 30 10.56 2.62 8.65
C VAL A 30 9.58 2.48 9.82
N ALA A 31 8.42 1.83 9.59
CA ALA A 31 7.42 1.58 10.61
C ALA A 31 7.57 0.14 11.13
N ASP A 32 8.33 -0.03 12.22
CA ASP A 32 8.68 -1.34 12.75
C ASP A 32 7.69 -1.85 13.79
N ASP A 33 7.11 -3.03 13.54
CA ASP A 33 6.13 -3.70 14.38
C ASP A 33 6.78 -4.47 15.56
N ASN A 34 7.80 -3.88 16.20
CA ASN A 34 8.55 -4.47 17.30
C ASN A 34 9.17 -5.83 16.89
N SER A 35 9.92 -5.81 15.82
CA SER A 35 10.55 -6.99 15.22
C SER A 35 11.56 -7.65 16.17
N PRO A 36 11.42 -8.95 16.47
CA PRO A 36 12.35 -9.67 17.35
C PRO A 36 13.72 -9.97 16.70
N ASP A 37 13.85 -9.87 15.37
CA ASP A 37 15.06 -10.16 14.60
C ASP A 37 16.09 -9.02 14.58
N GLY A 38 15.76 -7.88 15.21
CA GLY A 38 16.63 -6.70 15.23
C GLY A 38 16.40 -5.70 14.10
N THR A 39 15.35 -5.86 13.29
CA THR A 39 15.00 -4.90 12.22
C THR A 39 14.97 -3.47 12.72
N GLY A 40 14.27 -3.20 13.84
CA GLY A 40 14.17 -1.84 14.42
C GLY A 40 15.54 -1.26 14.77
N LYS A 41 16.45 -2.06 15.30
CA LYS A 41 17.82 -1.61 15.59
C LYS A 41 18.60 -1.25 14.32
N VAL A 42 18.47 -2.06 13.28
CA VAL A 42 19.08 -1.75 11.97
C VAL A 42 18.51 -0.44 11.40
N ALA A 43 17.21 -0.22 11.54
CA ALA A 43 16.56 1.02 11.12
C ALA A 43 17.06 2.23 11.90
N ASP A 44 17.27 2.12 13.24
CA ASP A 44 17.84 3.17 14.07
C ASP A 44 19.27 3.52 13.63
N GLU A 45 20.09 2.51 13.31
CA GLU A 45 21.45 2.72 12.79
C GLU A 45 21.44 3.48 11.44
N LEU A 46 20.48 3.20 10.57
CA LEU A 46 20.29 3.92 9.31
C LEU A 46 19.87 5.38 9.56
N ALA A 47 18.96 5.63 10.50
CA ALA A 47 18.51 6.97 10.85
C ALA A 47 19.61 7.85 11.47
N VAL A 48 20.55 7.25 12.21
CA VAL A 48 21.75 7.97 12.69
C VAL A 48 22.66 8.39 11.54
N GLY A 49 22.73 7.57 10.49
CA GLY A 49 23.61 7.81 9.33
C GLY A 49 23.02 8.72 8.25
N ASP A 50 21.71 8.87 8.18
CA ASP A 50 21.00 9.65 7.15
C ASP A 50 19.78 10.37 7.76
N SER A 51 19.82 11.70 7.78
CA SER A 51 18.77 12.56 8.34
C SER A 51 17.42 12.45 7.62
N HIS A 52 17.38 11.84 6.45
CA HIS A 52 16.14 11.53 5.71
C HIS A 52 15.55 10.16 6.05
N VAL A 53 16.14 9.44 7.00
CA VAL A 53 15.61 8.16 7.47
C VAL A 53 15.03 8.34 8.87
N HIS A 54 13.80 7.95 9.05
CA HIS A 54 13.06 8.03 10.31
C HIS A 54 12.57 6.65 10.72
N VAL A 55 12.40 6.45 12.02
CA VAL A 55 11.90 5.18 12.55
C VAL A 55 10.68 5.42 13.43
N LEU A 56 9.62 4.66 13.17
CA LEU A 56 8.43 4.61 14.00
C LEU A 56 8.36 3.23 14.65
N HIS A 57 8.79 3.14 15.92
CA HIS A 57 8.66 1.92 16.71
C HIS A 57 7.23 1.75 17.17
N ARG A 58 6.57 0.70 16.68
CA ARG A 58 5.24 0.32 17.11
C ARG A 58 5.30 -0.70 18.24
N LYS A 59 4.24 -0.79 19.05
CA LYS A 59 4.22 -1.68 20.23
C LYS A 59 4.25 -3.17 19.87
N GLY A 60 3.83 -3.53 18.66
CA GLY A 60 3.78 -4.91 18.19
C GLY A 60 3.04 -5.04 16.87
N LYS A 61 2.95 -6.29 16.38
CA LYS A 61 2.35 -6.62 15.09
C LYS A 61 0.82 -6.57 15.17
N GLU A 62 0.23 -5.54 14.57
CA GLU A 62 -1.22 -5.33 14.44
C GLU A 62 -1.72 -5.48 13.00
N GLY A 63 -0.83 -5.87 12.08
CA GLY A 63 -1.11 -6.04 10.67
C GLY A 63 -0.68 -4.86 9.80
N LEU A 64 -0.55 -5.14 8.48
CA LEU A 64 0.00 -4.20 7.50
C LEU A 64 -0.78 -2.88 7.44
N GLY A 65 -2.12 -2.95 7.42
CA GLY A 65 -2.97 -1.76 7.39
C GLY A 65 -2.75 -0.84 8.59
N ALA A 66 -2.64 -1.41 9.81
CA ALA A 66 -2.38 -0.63 11.01
C ALA A 66 -1.01 0.06 10.98
N ALA A 67 0.00 -0.58 10.38
CA ALA A 67 1.32 0.01 10.19
C ALA A 67 1.29 1.19 9.20
N TYR A 68 0.58 1.05 8.07
CA TYR A 68 0.39 2.16 7.13
C TYR A 68 -0.41 3.31 7.74
N LEU A 69 -1.50 3.03 8.46
CA LEU A 69 -2.29 4.06 9.15
C LEU A 69 -1.44 4.86 10.17
N ALA A 70 -0.58 4.17 10.91
CA ALA A 70 0.36 4.84 11.83
C ALA A 70 1.37 5.70 11.06
N GLY A 71 1.90 5.21 9.95
CA GLY A 71 2.80 5.96 9.08
C GLY A 71 2.13 7.16 8.41
N PHE A 72 0.86 7.05 8.00
CA PHE A 72 0.09 8.17 7.43
C PHE A 72 -0.14 9.28 8.47
N ARG A 73 -0.52 8.92 9.70
CA ARG A 73 -0.64 9.90 10.78
C ARG A 73 0.70 10.61 11.03
N TRP A 74 1.75 9.84 11.19
CA TRP A 74 3.08 10.39 11.39
C TRP A 74 3.46 11.36 10.26
N GLY A 75 3.24 10.98 9.01
CA GLY A 75 3.53 11.82 7.85
C GLY A 75 2.70 13.10 7.80
N SER A 76 1.40 13.02 8.09
CA SER A 76 0.51 14.19 8.17
C SER A 76 0.94 15.14 9.30
N GLU A 77 1.24 14.62 10.51
CA GLU A 77 1.71 15.39 11.66
C GLU A 77 3.05 16.10 11.41
N HIS A 78 3.90 15.54 10.52
CA HIS A 78 5.18 16.15 10.14
C HIS A 78 5.09 17.03 8.88
N GLY A 79 3.89 17.28 8.35
CA GLY A 79 3.65 18.22 7.26
C GLY A 79 4.05 17.72 5.87
N TYR A 80 4.17 16.41 5.66
CA TYR A 80 4.44 15.87 4.33
C TYR A 80 3.21 15.99 3.42
N GLY A 81 3.38 16.58 2.25
CA GLY A 81 2.31 16.76 1.26
C GLY A 81 2.01 15.50 0.43
N VAL A 82 2.92 14.52 0.42
CA VAL A 82 2.80 13.25 -0.31
C VAL A 82 3.26 12.11 0.57
N LEU A 83 2.44 11.06 0.67
CA LEU A 83 2.74 9.85 1.41
C LEU A 83 2.72 8.64 0.47
N VAL A 84 3.72 7.78 0.59
CA VAL A 84 3.90 6.62 -0.30
C VAL A 84 3.92 5.34 0.51
N GLU A 85 3.12 4.36 0.08
CA GLU A 85 3.17 2.98 0.57
C GLU A 85 4.18 2.18 -0.25
N MET A 86 5.09 1.47 0.42
CA MET A 86 6.05 0.56 -0.21
C MET A 86 6.41 -0.59 0.74
N ASP A 87 6.44 -1.83 0.22
CA ASP A 87 6.85 -3.00 1.01
C ASP A 87 8.37 -3.08 1.15
N ALA A 88 8.84 -3.67 2.27
CA ALA A 88 10.25 -3.81 2.58
C ALA A 88 10.96 -4.93 1.80
N ASP A 89 10.21 -5.90 1.25
CA ASP A 89 10.70 -7.18 0.74
C ASP A 89 11.29 -7.14 -0.69
N GLY A 90 11.46 -5.95 -1.26
CA GLY A 90 12.00 -5.75 -2.59
C GLY A 90 11.03 -6.09 -3.74
N SER A 91 9.78 -6.45 -3.44
CA SER A 91 8.78 -6.70 -4.48
C SER A 91 8.38 -5.44 -5.25
N HIS A 92 8.32 -4.31 -4.58
CA HIS A 92 8.17 -2.99 -5.19
C HIS A 92 9.55 -2.43 -5.57
N GLN A 93 9.69 -1.95 -6.81
CA GLN A 93 10.95 -1.41 -7.30
C GLN A 93 11.05 0.09 -6.99
N PRO A 94 11.97 0.52 -6.08
CA PRO A 94 12.13 1.94 -5.75
C PRO A 94 12.45 2.82 -6.95
N GLU A 95 13.11 2.27 -7.95
CA GLU A 95 13.47 2.96 -9.21
C GLU A 95 12.25 3.39 -10.04
N GLU A 96 11.08 2.82 -9.74
CA GLU A 96 9.81 3.20 -10.38
C GLU A 96 9.06 4.30 -9.61
N LEU A 97 9.49 4.64 -8.38
CA LEU A 97 8.88 5.70 -7.55
C LEU A 97 8.81 7.07 -8.26
N PRO A 98 9.85 7.53 -8.97
CA PRO A 98 9.77 8.81 -9.69
C PRO A 98 8.60 8.87 -10.68
N ARG A 99 8.19 7.74 -11.28
CA ARG A 99 7.05 7.67 -12.20
C ARG A 99 5.73 7.82 -11.48
N LEU A 100 5.59 7.19 -10.29
CA LEU A 100 4.40 7.34 -9.44
C LEU A 100 4.26 8.80 -9.00
N LEU A 101 5.34 9.41 -8.51
CA LEU A 101 5.35 10.81 -8.07
C LEU A 101 5.05 11.78 -9.23
N THR A 102 5.52 11.47 -10.43
CA THR A 102 5.21 12.26 -11.63
C THR A 102 3.73 12.16 -11.99
N ALA A 103 3.15 10.97 -11.95
CA ALA A 103 1.73 10.75 -12.21
C ALA A 103 0.83 11.45 -11.18
N LEU A 104 1.27 11.50 -9.91
CA LEU A 104 0.55 12.18 -8.84
C LEU A 104 0.44 13.70 -9.03
N LYS A 105 1.27 14.34 -9.87
CA LYS A 105 1.14 15.78 -10.17
C LYS A 105 -0.21 16.14 -10.78
N GLY A 106 -0.82 15.20 -11.51
CA GLY A 106 -2.13 15.37 -12.13
C GLY A 106 -3.24 14.53 -11.50
N ALA A 107 -3.00 13.94 -10.32
CA ALA A 107 -3.93 13.03 -9.67
C ALA A 107 -3.91 13.21 -8.14
N ASP A 108 -4.88 12.61 -7.47
CA ASP A 108 -4.99 12.58 -6.00
C ASP A 108 -4.34 11.30 -5.43
N LEU A 109 -4.35 10.23 -6.22
CA LEU A 109 -3.80 8.92 -5.91
C LEU A 109 -3.17 8.31 -7.16
N ALA A 110 -1.90 7.91 -7.09
CA ALA A 110 -1.21 7.12 -8.11
C ALA A 110 -0.97 5.70 -7.60
N LEU A 111 -1.51 4.71 -8.32
CA LEU A 111 -1.38 3.29 -8.02
C LEU A 111 -0.35 2.63 -8.92
N GLY A 112 0.65 1.99 -8.37
CA GLY A 112 1.51 1.07 -9.10
C GLY A 112 0.72 -0.18 -9.49
N SER A 113 0.50 -0.37 -10.77
CA SER A 113 -0.38 -1.43 -11.32
C SER A 113 0.40 -2.47 -12.11
N ARG A 114 0.17 -3.74 -11.74
CA ARG A 114 0.70 -4.91 -12.46
C ARG A 114 -0.14 -5.27 -13.68
N TRP A 115 -1.39 -4.76 -13.75
CA TRP A 115 -2.42 -5.24 -14.68
C TRP A 115 -2.84 -4.23 -15.76
N VAL A 116 -2.17 -3.09 -15.83
CA VAL A 116 -2.28 -2.14 -16.95
C VAL A 116 -1.23 -2.43 -18.03
N PRO A 117 -1.39 -1.95 -19.27
CA PRO A 117 -0.39 -2.10 -20.31
C PRO A 117 1.00 -1.61 -19.85
N GLY A 118 2.01 -2.47 -19.96
CA GLY A 118 3.37 -2.22 -19.48
C GLY A 118 3.63 -2.69 -18.03
N GLY A 119 2.59 -2.98 -17.25
CA GLY A 119 2.72 -3.62 -15.94
C GLY A 119 2.98 -5.12 -16.06
N ARG A 120 3.73 -5.68 -15.11
CA ARG A 120 4.07 -7.10 -15.11
C ARG A 120 4.44 -7.62 -13.72
N VAL A 121 4.38 -8.95 -13.60
CA VAL A 121 4.95 -9.70 -12.47
C VAL A 121 6.14 -10.52 -12.97
N VAL A 122 7.16 -10.67 -12.13
CA VAL A 122 8.37 -11.44 -12.43
C VAL A 122 8.53 -12.54 -11.37
N ASN A 123 8.85 -13.73 -11.81
CA ASN A 123 9.06 -14.93 -10.99
C ASN A 123 7.83 -15.43 -10.21
N TRP A 124 6.63 -14.91 -10.51
CA TRP A 124 5.41 -15.41 -9.86
C TRP A 124 4.94 -16.75 -10.43
N PRO A 125 4.50 -17.68 -9.58
CA PRO A 125 3.77 -18.85 -10.04
C PRO A 125 2.45 -18.45 -10.74
N ARG A 126 2.12 -19.08 -11.85
CA ARG A 126 0.92 -18.76 -12.65
C ARG A 126 -0.38 -18.75 -11.85
N HIS A 127 -0.53 -19.69 -10.90
CA HIS A 127 -1.73 -19.74 -10.06
C HIS A 127 -1.87 -18.48 -9.18
N ARG A 128 -0.76 -17.94 -8.65
CA ARG A 128 -0.76 -16.70 -7.86
C ARG A 128 -1.15 -15.49 -8.71
N GLU A 129 -0.65 -15.43 -9.94
CA GLU A 129 -1.06 -14.38 -10.89
C GLU A 129 -2.57 -14.46 -11.19
N MET A 130 -3.09 -15.68 -11.46
CA MET A 130 -4.52 -15.88 -11.71
C MET A 130 -5.39 -15.48 -10.52
N ILE A 131 -5.00 -15.84 -9.30
CA ILE A 131 -5.71 -15.45 -8.06
C ILE A 131 -5.72 -13.91 -7.92
N SER A 132 -4.59 -13.25 -8.11
CA SER A 132 -4.49 -11.79 -7.99
C SER A 132 -5.30 -11.05 -9.05
N ARG A 133 -5.24 -11.49 -10.31
CA ARG A 133 -6.07 -10.94 -11.42
C ARG A 133 -7.55 -11.18 -11.17
N GLY A 134 -7.91 -12.39 -10.75
CA GLY A 134 -9.29 -12.77 -10.42
C GLY A 134 -9.85 -11.96 -9.26
N GLY A 135 -9.07 -11.78 -8.18
CA GLY A 135 -9.46 -10.96 -7.05
C GLY A 135 -9.65 -9.48 -7.41
N SER A 136 -8.75 -8.93 -8.22
CA SER A 136 -8.90 -7.56 -8.72
C SER A 136 -10.12 -7.40 -9.63
N LEU A 137 -10.35 -8.35 -10.54
CA LEU A 137 -11.54 -8.34 -11.42
C LEU A 137 -12.84 -8.45 -10.62
N TYR A 138 -12.89 -9.37 -9.65
CA TYR A 138 -14.03 -9.55 -8.76
C TYR A 138 -14.37 -8.27 -7.99
N SER A 139 -13.35 -7.66 -7.35
CA SER A 139 -13.53 -6.42 -6.60
C SER A 139 -14.02 -5.27 -7.48
N ARG A 140 -13.42 -5.13 -8.68
CA ARG A 140 -13.85 -4.12 -9.66
C ARG A 140 -15.32 -4.26 -10.08
N MET A 141 -15.73 -5.48 -10.44
CA MET A 141 -17.10 -5.73 -10.90
C MET A 141 -18.12 -5.53 -9.77
N LEU A 142 -17.78 -5.94 -8.56
CA LEU A 142 -18.69 -5.87 -7.43
C LEU A 142 -18.84 -4.45 -6.88
N LEU A 143 -17.72 -3.71 -6.79
CA LEU A 143 -17.67 -2.36 -6.24
C LEU A 143 -17.80 -1.27 -7.32
N GLY A 144 -17.79 -1.61 -8.60
CA GLY A 144 -17.87 -0.64 -9.69
C GLY A 144 -16.62 0.24 -9.84
N LEU A 145 -15.44 -0.32 -9.53
CA LEU A 145 -14.19 0.45 -9.56
C LEU A 145 -13.59 0.50 -10.97
N SER A 146 -13.06 1.66 -11.35
CA SER A 146 -12.33 1.85 -12.62
C SER A 146 -10.89 1.29 -12.56
N VAL A 147 -10.32 1.16 -11.38
CA VAL A 147 -8.94 0.68 -11.12
C VAL A 147 -8.78 -0.79 -11.47
N ARG A 148 -7.73 -1.17 -12.20
CA ARG A 148 -7.47 -2.57 -12.63
C ARG A 148 -6.74 -3.39 -11.57
N ASP A 149 -5.83 -2.78 -10.84
CA ASP A 149 -5.06 -3.44 -9.78
C ASP A 149 -5.42 -2.90 -8.39
N VAL A 150 -6.57 -3.29 -7.88
CA VAL A 150 -7.08 -2.82 -6.59
C VAL A 150 -6.32 -3.39 -5.39
N THR A 151 -5.53 -4.44 -5.58
CA THR A 151 -4.78 -5.14 -4.52
C THR A 151 -3.30 -4.74 -4.45
N GLY A 152 -2.81 -3.92 -5.39
CA GLY A 152 -1.45 -3.43 -5.37
C GLY A 152 -1.19 -2.52 -4.17
N GLY A 153 -0.06 -2.71 -3.49
CA GLY A 153 0.34 -1.94 -2.30
C GLY A 153 1.35 -0.83 -2.57
N TYR A 154 1.76 -0.63 -3.82
CA TYR A 154 2.66 0.45 -4.18
C TYR A 154 1.86 1.68 -4.60
N ARG A 155 1.72 2.65 -3.72
CA ARG A 155 0.82 3.79 -3.90
C ARG A 155 1.43 5.09 -3.44
N ALA A 156 1.16 6.16 -4.17
CA ALA A 156 1.47 7.51 -3.75
C ALA A 156 0.17 8.31 -3.62
N PHE A 157 -0.03 8.91 -2.46
CA PHE A 157 -1.21 9.72 -2.12
C PHE A 157 -0.80 11.17 -1.90
N ARG A 158 -1.67 12.10 -2.25
CA ARG A 158 -1.65 13.41 -1.61
C ARG A 158 -2.14 13.25 -0.18
N THR A 159 -1.52 13.95 0.77
CA THR A 159 -1.95 13.86 2.19
C THR A 159 -3.38 14.32 2.36
N GLU A 160 -3.79 15.38 1.65
CA GLU A 160 -5.18 15.87 1.62
C GLU A 160 -6.18 14.79 1.18
N THR A 161 -5.78 13.91 0.27
CA THR A 161 -6.62 12.77 -0.15
C THR A 161 -6.81 11.81 0.99
N LEU A 162 -5.74 11.41 1.68
CA LEU A 162 -5.82 10.51 2.83
C LEU A 162 -6.70 11.07 3.95
N ASP A 163 -6.57 12.36 4.25
CA ASP A 163 -7.39 13.03 5.27
C ASP A 163 -8.90 12.97 4.93
N GLY A 164 -9.23 12.99 3.62
CA GLY A 164 -10.60 12.87 3.13
C GLY A 164 -11.15 11.44 3.05
N LEU A 165 -10.32 10.40 3.27
CA LEU A 165 -10.76 9.00 3.15
C LEU A 165 -11.43 8.44 4.43
N GLY A 166 -11.45 9.17 5.54
CA GLY A 166 -12.00 8.66 6.80
C GLY A 166 -11.22 7.45 7.34
N LEU A 167 -9.91 7.59 7.46
CA LEU A 167 -8.99 6.50 7.81
C LEU A 167 -9.26 5.88 9.18
N ASP A 168 -9.89 6.60 10.09
CA ASP A 168 -10.24 6.10 11.44
C ASP A 168 -11.31 4.99 11.39
N GLU A 169 -12.06 4.91 10.30
CA GLU A 169 -13.08 3.88 10.08
C GLU A 169 -12.52 2.63 9.37
N VAL A 170 -11.25 2.65 8.96
CA VAL A 170 -10.63 1.55 8.23
C VAL A 170 -10.24 0.45 9.21
N ALA A 171 -11.11 -0.54 9.35
CA ALA A 171 -10.90 -1.74 10.18
C ALA A 171 -10.39 -2.94 9.38
N SER A 172 -10.11 -2.77 8.08
CA SER A 172 -9.69 -3.84 7.19
C SER A 172 -8.20 -4.14 7.33
N GLN A 173 -7.83 -5.42 7.21
CA GLN A 173 -6.44 -5.87 7.29
C GLN A 173 -5.97 -6.50 5.97
N GLY A 174 -4.65 -6.55 5.77
CA GLY A 174 -4.05 -7.21 4.61
C GLY A 174 -4.52 -6.62 3.27
N TYR A 175 -4.94 -7.48 2.33
CA TYR A 175 -5.42 -7.06 1.01
C TYR A 175 -6.72 -6.26 1.05
N CYS A 176 -7.58 -6.51 2.04
CA CYS A 176 -8.78 -5.73 2.24
C CYS A 176 -8.50 -4.26 2.48
N PHE A 177 -7.42 -3.94 3.19
CA PHE A 177 -6.97 -2.58 3.41
C PHE A 177 -6.75 -1.84 2.08
N GLN A 178 -6.02 -2.46 1.15
CA GLN A 178 -5.73 -1.86 -0.14
C GLN A 178 -6.99 -1.68 -1.01
N VAL A 179 -7.90 -2.66 -0.98
CA VAL A 179 -9.19 -2.56 -1.69
C VAL A 179 -10.07 -1.47 -1.09
N ASP A 180 -10.11 -1.35 0.25
CA ASP A 180 -10.90 -0.33 0.94
C ASP A 180 -10.42 1.08 0.63
N LEU A 181 -9.10 1.35 0.68
CA LEU A 181 -8.55 2.65 0.32
C LEU A 181 -8.87 3.02 -1.14
N ALA A 182 -8.70 2.09 -2.08
CA ALA A 182 -9.03 2.34 -3.49
C ALA A 182 -10.52 2.61 -3.69
N ARG A 183 -11.40 1.84 -3.00
CA ARG A 183 -12.84 2.05 -3.02
C ARG A 183 -13.21 3.43 -2.50
N ARG A 184 -12.73 3.79 -1.30
CA ARG A 184 -13.00 5.10 -0.69
C ARG A 184 -12.55 6.25 -1.57
N ALA A 185 -11.35 6.15 -2.17
CA ALA A 185 -10.85 7.18 -3.07
C ALA A 185 -11.76 7.36 -4.30
N VAL A 186 -12.17 6.27 -4.95
CA VAL A 186 -13.07 6.32 -6.11
C VAL A 186 -14.48 6.81 -5.74
N GLU A 187 -15.05 6.34 -4.62
CA GLU A 187 -16.37 6.74 -4.14
C GLU A 187 -16.41 8.22 -3.71
N ALA A 188 -15.32 8.74 -3.15
CA ALA A 188 -15.19 10.15 -2.80
C ALA A 188 -14.97 11.05 -4.03
N GLY A 189 -14.77 10.47 -5.23
CA GLY A 189 -14.58 11.21 -6.47
C GLY A 189 -13.15 11.69 -6.72
N TYR A 190 -12.17 11.18 -5.99
CA TYR A 190 -10.77 11.50 -6.21
C TYR A 190 -10.27 10.96 -7.56
N HIS A 191 -9.37 11.71 -8.17
CA HIS A 191 -8.73 11.31 -9.43
C HIS A 191 -7.64 10.27 -9.16
N VAL A 192 -7.94 9.01 -9.48
CA VAL A 192 -7.05 7.85 -9.30
C VAL A 192 -6.46 7.46 -10.64
N VAL A 193 -5.13 7.38 -10.71
CA VAL A 193 -4.39 6.95 -11.90
C VAL A 193 -3.60 5.67 -11.63
N GLU A 194 -3.43 4.84 -12.64
CA GLU A 194 -2.62 3.63 -12.58
C GLU A 194 -1.33 3.80 -13.38
N VAL A 195 -0.21 3.53 -12.75
CA VAL A 195 1.13 3.57 -13.34
C VAL A 195 1.63 2.14 -13.51
N PRO A 196 2.03 1.69 -14.70
CA PRO A 196 2.55 0.35 -14.88
C PRO A 196 3.83 0.14 -14.06
N ILE A 197 3.89 -0.95 -13.29
CA ILE A 197 5.06 -1.33 -12.50
C ILE A 197 5.51 -2.76 -12.80
N THR A 198 6.78 -3.04 -12.50
CA THR A 198 7.32 -4.39 -12.41
C THR A 198 7.26 -4.84 -10.95
N PHE A 199 6.49 -5.86 -10.66
CA PHE A 199 6.44 -6.47 -9.35
C PHE A 199 7.25 -7.76 -9.35
N MET A 200 8.22 -7.87 -8.46
CA MET A 200 9.09 -9.05 -8.37
C MET A 200 8.62 -9.97 -7.24
N GLU A 201 8.81 -11.29 -7.40
CA GLU A 201 8.70 -12.17 -6.25
C GLU A 201 9.80 -11.81 -5.25
N ARG A 202 9.45 -11.81 -3.94
CA ARG A 202 10.45 -11.60 -2.90
C ARG A 202 11.53 -12.66 -2.97
N GLU A 203 12.78 -12.27 -2.74
CA GLU A 203 13.91 -13.18 -2.73
C GLU A 203 14.20 -13.72 -1.32
N ILE A 204 13.89 -12.93 -0.29
CA ILE A 204 14.17 -13.23 1.12
C ILE A 204 12.86 -13.19 1.90
N GLY A 205 12.63 -14.22 2.74
CA GLY A 205 11.48 -14.34 3.62
C GLY A 205 10.27 -15.05 3.02
N ASP A 206 9.31 -15.40 3.88
CA ASP A 206 8.10 -16.14 3.52
C ASP A 206 6.92 -15.23 3.21
N SER A 207 6.03 -15.68 2.32
CA SER A 207 4.78 -14.98 2.02
C SER A 207 3.87 -15.00 3.24
N LYS A 208 3.51 -13.82 3.75
CA LYS A 208 2.59 -13.66 4.90
C LYS A 208 1.12 -13.82 4.50
N MET A 209 0.82 -14.26 3.26
CA MET A 209 -0.53 -14.44 2.75
C MET A 209 -1.10 -15.80 3.19
N SER A 210 -2.15 -15.77 4.01
CA SER A 210 -2.91 -16.97 4.40
C SER A 210 -4.21 -17.10 3.59
N ARG A 211 -4.78 -18.32 3.58
CA ARG A 211 -6.11 -18.56 2.98
C ARG A 211 -7.20 -17.76 3.68
N ASP A 212 -7.07 -17.55 4.98
CA ASP A 212 -8.05 -16.82 5.80
C ASP A 212 -8.12 -15.34 5.36
N ILE A 213 -7.00 -14.72 5.02
CA ILE A 213 -6.94 -13.35 4.49
C ILE A 213 -7.72 -13.25 3.15
N LEU A 214 -7.60 -14.26 2.28
CA LEU A 214 -8.35 -14.29 1.01
C LEU A 214 -9.85 -14.43 1.24
N VAL A 215 -10.26 -15.32 2.16
CA VAL A 215 -11.67 -15.54 2.51
C VAL A 215 -12.26 -14.28 3.15
N GLU A 216 -11.54 -13.66 4.09
CA GLU A 216 -11.95 -12.39 4.68
C GLU A 216 -12.15 -11.31 3.60
N ALA A 217 -11.21 -11.20 2.66
CA ALA A 217 -11.29 -10.25 1.57
C ALA A 217 -12.56 -10.45 0.71
N LEU A 218 -12.87 -11.69 0.35
CA LEU A 218 -14.08 -12.00 -0.42
C LEU A 218 -15.35 -11.61 0.32
N TRP A 219 -15.47 -11.93 1.63
CA TRP A 219 -16.63 -11.59 2.44
C TRP A 219 -16.80 -10.07 2.58
N ARG A 220 -15.74 -9.33 2.90
CA ARG A 220 -15.78 -7.86 3.04
C ARG A 220 -16.16 -7.17 1.74
N VAL A 221 -15.51 -7.55 0.62
CA VAL A 221 -15.81 -7.00 -0.71
C VAL A 221 -17.25 -7.29 -1.12
N THR A 222 -17.76 -8.50 -0.83
CA THR A 222 -19.16 -8.85 -1.06
C THR A 222 -20.09 -7.96 -0.24
N GLY A 223 -19.81 -7.79 1.05
CA GLY A 223 -20.58 -6.92 1.94
C GLY A 223 -20.63 -5.49 1.43
N TRP A 224 -19.49 -4.90 1.07
CA TRP A 224 -19.45 -3.54 0.51
C TRP A 224 -20.21 -3.42 -0.81
N GLY A 225 -20.12 -4.42 -1.69
CA GLY A 225 -20.87 -4.41 -2.95
C GLY A 225 -22.38 -4.45 -2.77
N ILE A 226 -22.88 -5.21 -1.80
CA ILE A 226 -24.30 -5.28 -1.46
C ILE A 226 -24.77 -3.96 -0.84
N THR A 227 -24.07 -3.47 0.18
CA THR A 227 -24.44 -2.22 0.88
C THR A 227 -24.35 -1.00 -0.03
N GLY A 228 -23.31 -0.91 -0.86
CA GLY A 228 -23.15 0.19 -1.82
C GLY A 228 -24.28 0.23 -2.87
N ARG A 229 -24.71 -0.93 -3.39
CA ARG A 229 -25.86 -1.00 -4.30
C ARG A 229 -27.18 -0.64 -3.61
N ALA A 230 -27.39 -1.13 -2.39
CA ALA A 230 -28.58 -0.79 -1.60
C ALA A 230 -28.65 0.73 -1.32
N ASN A 231 -27.55 1.36 -0.95
CA ASN A 231 -27.49 2.80 -0.72
C ASN A 231 -27.77 3.61 -2.00
N LYS A 232 -27.23 3.17 -3.15
CA LYS A 232 -27.52 3.79 -4.46
C LYS A 232 -29.01 3.73 -4.82
N VAL A 233 -29.66 2.59 -4.59
CA VAL A 233 -31.10 2.40 -4.83
C VAL A 233 -31.96 3.25 -3.88
N LEU A 234 -31.51 3.42 -2.63
CA LEU A 234 -32.21 4.21 -1.60
C LEU A 234 -31.87 5.70 -1.62
N GLY A 235 -31.03 6.17 -2.59
CA GLY A 235 -30.62 7.57 -2.69
C GLY A 235 -29.80 8.08 -1.48
N ARG A 236 -29.22 7.17 -0.69
CA ARG A 236 -28.37 7.49 0.46
C ARG A 236 -26.91 7.64 0.00
N LYS A 237 -26.24 8.72 0.46
CA LYS A 237 -24.78 8.81 0.29
C LYS A 237 -24.14 7.65 1.05
N ALA A 238 -23.08 7.07 0.48
CA ALA A 238 -22.25 6.13 1.21
C ALA A 238 -21.66 6.83 2.45
N PRO A 239 -21.57 6.12 3.58
CA PRO A 239 -20.92 6.64 4.78
C PRO A 239 -19.45 6.91 4.55
#